data_22a3023914791285b637821fb289ed27
#
_entry.id   22a3023914791285b637821fb289ed27
#
_cell.length_a   1.000
_cell.length_b   1.000
_cell.length_c   1.000
_cell.angle_alpha   90.00
_cell.angle_beta   90.00
_cell.angle_gamma   90.00
#
_symmetry.space_group_name_H-M   'P 1'
#
loop_
_entity.id
_entity.type
_entity.pdbx_description
1 polymer ?
#
loop_
_entity_poly.entity_id
_entity_poly.type
_entity_poly.pdbx_seq_one_letter_code
_entity_poly.pdbx_strand_id
1 'polypeptide(L)'
;PLEFLDFVHKIDLSKVEQNPRMSAVLAKLPGRKLIFTNGSTAHAEGVMDALGVAHHFEGIFDIVAANYNPKPDPRAYKAFIEDYAINPLTAVMVEDMACNLVPAHEMGMSCVWIASDSDWARAGSDESHVHYVVDDLTNWLEVLCEKTKAKKHNEIK
;
A
#
# COMPACT_ATOMS: atom_id res chain seq x y z
N PRO A 1 -24.50 -8.00 -1.90
CA PRO A 1 -23.05 -7.87 -1.70
C PRO A 1 -22.64 -6.44 -1.31
N LEU A 2 -23.11 -5.38 -2.00
CA LEU A 2 -22.75 -3.98 -1.68
C LEU A 2 -23.27 -3.55 -0.31
N GLU A 3 -24.52 -3.85 0.04
CA GLU A 3 -25.10 -3.55 1.35
C GLU A 3 -24.32 -4.20 2.51
N PHE A 4 -23.74 -5.39 2.29
CA PHE A 4 -22.87 -6.05 3.26
C PHE A 4 -21.54 -5.30 3.41
N LEU A 5 -20.92 -4.87 2.31
CA LEU A 5 -19.70 -4.06 2.35
C LEU A 5 -19.95 -2.73 3.07
N ASP A 6 -21.07 -2.06 2.80
CA ASP A 6 -21.47 -0.83 3.48
C ASP A 6 -21.69 -1.03 4.99
N PHE A 7 -22.19 -2.20 5.39
CA PHE A 7 -22.37 -2.51 6.80
C PHE A 7 -21.07 -2.80 7.53
N VAL A 8 -20.18 -3.63 6.95
CA VAL A 8 -18.91 -4.02 7.59
C VAL A 8 -17.88 -2.90 7.57
N HIS A 9 -18.01 -1.91 6.68
CA HIS A 9 -17.10 -0.77 6.58
C HIS A 9 -17.60 0.51 7.29
N LYS A 10 -18.71 0.45 8.03
CA LYS A 10 -19.10 1.50 8.99
C LYS A 10 -18.21 1.48 10.23
N ILE A 11 -16.92 1.66 10.02
CA ILE A 11 -15.95 1.76 11.10
C ILE A 11 -15.93 3.20 11.60
N ASP A 12 -15.90 3.36 12.91
CA ASP A 12 -15.73 4.69 13.53
C ASP A 12 -14.30 5.20 13.27
N LEU A 13 -14.18 6.11 12.31
CA LEU A 13 -12.92 6.74 11.94
C LEU A 13 -12.57 7.95 12.82
N SER A 14 -13.40 8.29 13.81
CA SER A 14 -13.16 9.44 14.72
C SER A 14 -11.86 9.33 15.52
N LYS A 15 -11.32 8.11 15.64
CA LYS A 15 -10.05 7.84 16.32
C LYS A 15 -8.83 7.90 15.39
N VAL A 16 -9.06 8.05 14.09
CA VAL A 16 -7.97 8.17 13.11
C VAL A 16 -7.53 9.63 13.09
N GLU A 17 -6.34 9.89 13.59
CA GLU A 17 -5.78 11.23 13.61
C GLU A 17 -5.07 11.56 12.29
N GLN A 18 -5.08 12.83 11.90
CA GLN A 18 -4.31 13.30 10.74
C GLN A 18 -2.82 12.98 10.92
N ASN A 19 -2.19 12.57 9.83
CA ASN A 19 -0.76 12.29 9.81
C ASN A 19 -0.01 13.25 8.85
N PRO A 20 0.30 14.48 9.29
CA PRO A 20 0.97 15.47 8.46
C PRO A 20 2.39 15.05 8.05
N ARG A 21 3.08 14.21 8.85
CA ARG A 21 4.38 13.65 8.49
C ARG A 21 4.25 12.70 7.31
N MET A 22 3.26 11.81 7.32
CA MET A 22 2.97 10.90 6.20
C MET A 22 2.62 11.70 4.94
N SER A 23 1.76 12.72 5.05
CA SER A 23 1.43 13.60 3.93
C SER A 23 2.68 14.29 3.36
N ALA A 24 3.53 14.85 4.21
CA ALA A 24 4.76 15.51 3.79
C ALA A 24 5.77 14.58 3.10
N VAL A 25 5.88 13.34 3.52
CA VAL A 25 6.77 12.36 2.89
C VAL A 25 6.19 11.82 1.58
N LEU A 26 4.89 11.54 1.51
CA LEU A 26 4.22 11.13 0.27
C LEU A 26 4.35 12.18 -0.84
N ALA A 27 4.33 13.49 -0.50
CA ALA A 27 4.58 14.56 -1.44
C ALA A 27 6.00 14.55 -2.04
N LYS A 28 6.98 14.00 -1.33
CA LYS A 28 8.39 13.94 -1.75
C LYS A 28 8.73 12.67 -2.51
N LEU A 29 7.94 11.61 -2.34
CA LEU A 29 8.16 10.33 -3.02
C LEU A 29 7.90 10.48 -4.52
N PRO A 30 8.86 10.07 -5.38
CA PRO A 30 8.63 10.04 -6.81
C PRO A 30 7.62 8.94 -7.20
N GLY A 31 7.08 9.05 -8.40
CA GLY A 31 6.21 8.05 -8.98
C GLY A 31 4.75 8.16 -8.53
N ARG A 32 3.95 7.32 -9.16
CA ARG A 32 2.51 7.18 -8.93
C ARG A 32 2.26 6.53 -7.57
N LYS A 33 1.15 6.87 -6.97
CA LYS A 33 0.70 6.27 -5.70
C LYS A 33 -0.73 5.80 -5.88
N LEU A 34 -0.97 4.55 -5.57
CA LEU A 34 -2.24 3.85 -5.77
C LEU A 34 -2.61 3.10 -4.50
N ILE A 35 -3.90 2.98 -4.26
CA ILE A 35 -4.44 2.14 -3.20
C ILE A 35 -4.94 0.84 -3.83
N PHE A 36 -4.55 -0.30 -3.28
CA PHE A 36 -5.08 -1.62 -3.60
C PHE A 36 -5.63 -2.26 -2.32
N THR A 37 -6.95 -2.36 -2.22
CA THR A 37 -7.65 -2.77 -1.00
C THR A 37 -8.65 -3.89 -1.22
N ASN A 38 -8.80 -4.78 -0.21
CA ASN A 38 -9.92 -5.73 -0.14
C ASN A 38 -11.21 -5.07 0.40
N GLY A 39 -11.12 -3.83 0.85
CA GLY A 39 -12.26 -3.02 1.25
C GLY A 39 -12.96 -2.34 0.08
N SER A 40 -13.97 -1.53 0.37
CA SER A 40 -14.65 -0.67 -0.62
C SER A 40 -13.89 0.64 -0.83
N THR A 41 -14.11 1.26 -2.01
CA THR A 41 -13.61 2.61 -2.32
C THR A 41 -14.02 3.62 -1.24
N ALA A 42 -15.29 3.62 -0.83
CA ALA A 42 -15.77 4.56 0.18
C ALA A 42 -15.06 4.42 1.53
N HIS A 43 -14.72 3.18 1.94
CA HIS A 43 -13.94 2.94 3.15
C HIS A 43 -12.51 3.49 3.01
N ALA A 44 -11.84 3.19 1.90
CA ALA A 44 -10.48 3.67 1.63
C ALA A 44 -10.41 5.21 1.58
N GLU A 45 -11.37 5.86 0.91
CA GLU A 45 -11.50 7.33 0.87
C GLU A 45 -11.66 7.91 2.28
N GLY A 46 -12.59 7.35 3.08
CA GLY A 46 -12.80 7.81 4.46
C GLY A 46 -11.54 7.73 5.32
N VAL A 47 -10.76 6.65 5.21
CA VAL A 47 -9.49 6.50 5.93
C VAL A 47 -8.44 7.50 5.44
N MET A 48 -8.29 7.66 4.11
CA MET A 48 -7.33 8.60 3.53
C MET A 48 -7.66 10.06 3.88
N ASP A 49 -8.94 10.41 3.91
CA ASP A 49 -9.40 11.75 4.30
C ASP A 49 -9.13 12.01 5.78
N ALA A 50 -9.43 11.04 6.65
CA ALA A 50 -9.13 11.15 8.07
C ALA A 50 -7.63 11.34 8.34
N LEU A 51 -6.77 10.62 7.60
CA LEU A 51 -5.31 10.77 7.65
C LEU A 51 -4.79 12.06 6.99
N GLY A 52 -5.59 12.73 6.16
CA GLY A 52 -5.18 13.91 5.40
C GLY A 52 -4.23 13.60 4.23
N VAL A 53 -4.32 12.41 3.63
CA VAL A 53 -3.38 11.93 2.59
C VAL A 53 -4.02 11.65 1.23
N ALA A 54 -5.34 11.75 1.10
CA ALA A 54 -6.09 11.36 -0.11
C ALA A 54 -5.56 12.00 -1.39
N HIS A 55 -5.17 13.28 -1.33
CA HIS A 55 -4.67 14.06 -2.48
C HIS A 55 -3.33 13.60 -3.05
N HIS A 56 -2.65 12.64 -2.40
CA HIS A 56 -1.40 12.04 -2.89
C HIS A 56 -1.62 10.82 -3.77
N PHE A 57 -2.83 10.24 -3.78
CA PHE A 57 -3.12 9.01 -4.47
C PHE A 57 -3.88 9.27 -5.77
N GLU A 58 -3.50 8.58 -6.83
CA GLU A 58 -4.06 8.72 -8.17
C GLU A 58 -5.36 7.93 -8.35
N GLY A 59 -5.50 6.83 -7.61
CA GLY A 59 -6.67 5.97 -7.70
C GLY A 59 -6.71 4.89 -6.63
N ILE A 60 -7.88 4.25 -6.56
CA ILE A 60 -8.19 3.16 -5.65
C ILE A 60 -8.68 1.97 -6.48
N PHE A 61 -8.02 0.83 -6.31
CA PHE A 61 -8.47 -0.45 -6.83
C PHE A 61 -9.02 -1.26 -5.66
N ASP A 62 -10.33 -1.39 -5.63
CA ASP A 62 -11.08 -1.99 -4.53
C ASP A 62 -11.55 -3.42 -4.84
N ILE A 63 -12.25 -4.05 -3.91
CA ILE A 63 -12.76 -5.41 -4.05
C ILE A 63 -13.77 -5.56 -5.21
N VAL A 64 -14.46 -4.48 -5.59
CA VAL A 64 -15.41 -4.49 -6.72
C VAL A 64 -14.64 -4.46 -8.04
N ALA A 65 -13.64 -3.59 -8.16
CA ALA A 65 -12.73 -3.56 -9.31
C ALA A 65 -11.99 -4.90 -9.48
N ALA A 66 -11.63 -5.56 -8.37
CA ALA A 66 -11.06 -6.90 -8.34
C ALA A 66 -12.07 -8.01 -8.69
N ASN A 67 -13.30 -7.67 -9.09
CA ASN A 67 -14.38 -8.62 -9.36
C ASN A 67 -14.57 -9.63 -8.20
N TYR A 68 -14.52 -9.11 -6.96
CA TYR A 68 -14.65 -9.86 -5.71
C TYR A 68 -13.60 -10.98 -5.52
N ASN A 69 -12.43 -10.83 -6.13
CA ASN A 69 -11.28 -11.68 -5.86
C ASN A 69 -10.36 -10.94 -4.85
N PRO A 70 -10.39 -11.28 -3.56
CA PRO A 70 -9.59 -10.56 -2.57
C PRO A 70 -8.10 -10.91 -2.68
N LYS A 71 -7.23 -10.01 -2.28
CA LYS A 71 -5.83 -10.37 -1.99
C LYS A 71 -5.80 -11.53 -0.98
N PRO A 72 -4.97 -12.54 -1.17
CA PRO A 72 -3.85 -12.67 -2.11
C PRO A 72 -4.18 -13.38 -3.45
N ASP A 73 -5.41 -13.35 -3.95
CA ASP A 73 -5.74 -13.97 -5.24
C ASP A 73 -4.95 -13.32 -6.40
N PRO A 74 -4.13 -14.06 -7.17
CA PRO A 74 -3.32 -13.50 -8.25
C PRO A 74 -4.12 -12.81 -9.35
N ARG A 75 -5.42 -13.15 -9.51
CA ARG A 75 -6.31 -12.52 -10.49
C ARG A 75 -6.52 -11.04 -10.19
N ALA A 76 -6.64 -10.68 -8.90
CA ALA A 76 -6.77 -9.30 -8.47
C ALA A 76 -5.52 -8.47 -8.82
N TYR A 77 -4.32 -9.05 -8.63
CA TYR A 77 -3.07 -8.36 -8.96
C TYR A 77 -2.92 -8.15 -10.45
N LYS A 78 -3.27 -9.15 -11.28
CA LYS A 78 -3.25 -9.01 -12.75
C LYS A 78 -4.18 -7.90 -13.22
N ALA A 79 -5.42 -7.88 -12.72
CA ALA A 79 -6.40 -6.83 -13.05
C ALA A 79 -5.90 -5.44 -12.61
N PHE A 80 -5.37 -5.32 -11.40
CA PHE A 80 -4.79 -4.06 -10.90
C PHE A 80 -3.64 -3.55 -11.78
N ILE A 81 -2.73 -4.45 -12.17
CA ILE A 81 -1.59 -4.12 -13.05
C ILE A 81 -2.07 -3.65 -14.42
N GLU A 82 -3.07 -4.32 -15.00
CA GLU A 82 -3.65 -3.98 -16.30
C GLU A 82 -4.40 -2.64 -16.25
N ASP A 83 -5.31 -2.45 -15.28
CA ASP A 83 -6.14 -1.26 -15.16
C ASP A 83 -5.33 0.03 -14.99
N TYR A 84 -4.24 -0.06 -14.23
CA TYR A 84 -3.38 1.10 -13.95
C TYR A 84 -2.11 1.14 -14.79
N ALA A 85 -1.93 0.22 -15.74
CA ALA A 85 -0.74 0.10 -16.59
C ALA A 85 0.57 0.13 -15.76
N ILE A 86 0.62 -0.70 -14.72
CA ILE A 86 1.75 -0.78 -13.79
C ILE A 86 2.86 -1.64 -14.42
N ASN A 87 4.11 -1.17 -14.35
CA ASN A 87 5.26 -2.02 -14.58
C ASN A 87 5.70 -2.66 -13.25
N PRO A 88 5.47 -3.96 -13.02
CA PRO A 88 5.79 -4.61 -11.76
C PRO A 88 7.28 -4.51 -11.38
N LEU A 89 8.18 -4.53 -12.36
CA LEU A 89 9.63 -4.48 -12.13
C LEU A 89 10.11 -3.14 -11.55
N THR A 90 9.28 -2.11 -11.60
CA THR A 90 9.57 -0.78 -11.04
C THR A 90 8.56 -0.36 -9.97
N ALA A 91 7.69 -1.28 -9.57
CA ALA A 91 6.68 -1.05 -8.55
C ALA A 91 7.10 -1.58 -7.18
N VAL A 92 6.56 -0.96 -6.15
CA VAL A 92 6.72 -1.39 -4.75
C VAL A 92 5.32 -1.67 -4.19
N MET A 93 5.13 -2.86 -3.65
CA MET A 93 3.95 -3.22 -2.87
C MET A 93 4.24 -3.06 -1.38
N VAL A 94 3.41 -2.32 -0.69
CA VAL A 94 3.48 -2.10 0.76
C VAL A 94 2.22 -2.69 1.38
N GLU A 95 2.36 -3.58 2.36
CA GLU A 95 1.25 -4.39 2.87
C GLU A 95 1.51 -4.79 4.34
N ASP A 96 0.45 -4.91 5.13
CA ASP A 96 0.50 -5.35 6.53
C ASP A 96 0.29 -6.86 6.70
N MET A 97 -0.30 -7.53 5.72
CA MET A 97 -0.42 -8.99 5.68
C MET A 97 0.67 -9.58 4.78
N ALA A 98 1.64 -10.29 5.35
CA ALA A 98 2.77 -10.84 4.60
C ALA A 98 2.34 -11.76 3.44
N CYS A 99 1.28 -12.56 3.61
CA CYS A 99 0.75 -13.44 2.57
C CYS A 99 0.24 -12.67 1.33
N ASN A 100 -0.20 -11.42 1.50
CA ASN A 100 -0.62 -10.57 0.37
C ASN A 100 0.56 -10.08 -0.49
N LEU A 101 1.80 -10.23 -0.02
CA LEU A 101 2.99 -9.87 -0.81
C LEU A 101 3.41 -10.98 -1.79
N VAL A 102 2.96 -12.22 -1.58
CA VAL A 102 3.36 -13.37 -2.43
C VAL A 102 3.08 -13.14 -3.91
N PRO A 103 1.84 -12.80 -4.36
CA PRO A 103 1.59 -12.60 -5.78
C PRO A 103 2.32 -11.37 -6.35
N ALA A 104 2.51 -10.31 -5.55
CA ALA A 104 3.28 -9.13 -5.96
C ALA A 104 4.75 -9.49 -6.23
N HIS A 105 5.36 -10.29 -5.36
CA HIS A 105 6.71 -10.81 -5.53
C HIS A 105 6.84 -11.68 -6.78
N GLU A 106 5.93 -12.63 -6.98
CA GLU A 106 5.90 -13.51 -8.16
C GLU A 106 5.79 -12.75 -9.48
N MET A 107 5.16 -11.56 -9.45
CA MET A 107 5.06 -10.66 -10.60
C MET A 107 6.26 -9.72 -10.74
N GLY A 108 7.23 -9.75 -9.82
CA GLY A 108 8.48 -9.00 -9.88
C GLY A 108 8.47 -7.65 -9.15
N MET A 109 7.47 -7.37 -8.31
CA MET A 109 7.45 -6.16 -7.49
C MET A 109 8.44 -6.24 -6.33
N SER A 110 8.95 -5.11 -5.87
CA SER A 110 9.59 -5.01 -4.57
C SER A 110 8.52 -5.02 -3.47
N CYS A 111 8.73 -5.82 -2.42
CA CYS A 111 7.73 -6.06 -1.39
C CYS A 111 8.20 -5.53 -0.03
N VAL A 112 7.35 -4.74 0.61
CA VAL A 112 7.57 -4.16 1.94
C VAL A 112 6.45 -4.63 2.85
N TRP A 113 6.80 -5.35 3.91
CA TRP A 113 5.87 -5.75 4.94
C TRP A 113 5.91 -4.77 6.11
N ILE A 114 4.73 -4.24 6.48
CA ILE A 114 4.56 -3.46 7.69
C ILE A 114 4.38 -4.44 8.84
N ALA A 115 5.36 -4.49 9.74
CA ALA A 115 5.39 -5.43 10.84
C ALA A 115 4.18 -5.25 11.76
N SER A 116 3.57 -6.36 12.12
CA SER A 116 2.42 -6.43 13.03
C SER A 116 2.65 -7.55 14.04
N ASP A 117 2.18 -7.36 15.27
CA ASP A 117 2.22 -8.37 16.32
C ASP A 117 1.13 -9.45 16.16
N SER A 118 0.23 -9.28 15.20
CA SER A 118 -0.85 -10.24 14.94
C SER A 118 -0.33 -11.47 14.20
N ASP A 119 -0.52 -12.66 14.74
CA ASP A 119 -0.04 -13.92 14.16
C ASP A 119 -0.52 -14.15 12.72
N TRP A 120 -1.76 -13.80 12.43
CA TRP A 120 -2.33 -13.93 11.08
C TRP A 120 -1.68 -12.96 10.06
N ALA A 121 -1.21 -11.79 10.48
CA ALA A 121 -0.53 -10.83 9.63
C ALA A 121 0.94 -11.22 9.37
N ARG A 122 1.55 -11.92 10.32
CA ARG A 122 2.95 -12.39 10.27
C ARG A 122 3.14 -13.67 9.48
N ALA A 123 2.08 -14.42 9.20
CA ALA A 123 2.20 -15.71 8.50
C ALA A 123 2.94 -15.54 7.17
N GLY A 124 4.12 -16.15 7.04
CA GLY A 124 5.01 -16.05 5.88
C GLY A 124 5.93 -14.83 5.86
N SER A 125 6.02 -14.03 6.93
CA SER A 125 6.85 -12.82 6.97
C SER A 125 8.37 -13.08 6.94
N ASP A 126 8.80 -14.31 7.19
CA ASP A 126 10.19 -14.78 7.13
C ASP A 126 10.56 -15.43 5.79
N GLU A 127 9.66 -15.43 4.82
CA GLU A 127 9.88 -16.01 3.50
C GLU A 127 10.50 -15.01 2.50
N SER A 128 10.99 -15.54 1.39
CA SER A 128 11.76 -14.78 0.39
C SER A 128 10.98 -13.69 -0.35
N HIS A 129 9.64 -13.68 -0.26
CA HIS A 129 8.78 -12.68 -0.87
C HIS A 129 8.75 -11.36 -0.08
N VAL A 130 9.27 -11.32 1.16
CA VAL A 130 9.41 -10.11 1.96
C VAL A 130 10.82 -9.53 1.77
N HIS A 131 10.94 -8.42 1.04
CA HIS A 131 12.22 -7.77 0.79
C HIS A 131 12.62 -6.80 1.90
N TYR A 132 11.65 -6.14 2.52
CA TYR A 132 11.84 -5.17 3.60
C TYR A 132 10.79 -5.38 4.69
N VAL A 133 11.24 -5.33 5.94
CA VAL A 133 10.37 -5.34 7.13
C VAL A 133 10.44 -3.95 7.76
N VAL A 134 9.29 -3.36 8.06
CA VAL A 134 9.16 -1.97 8.50
C VAL A 134 8.18 -1.88 9.67
N ASP A 135 8.62 -1.33 10.79
CA ASP A 135 7.78 -1.12 11.98
C ASP A 135 7.00 0.21 11.91
N ASP A 136 7.61 1.26 11.33
CA ASP A 136 7.01 2.59 11.13
C ASP A 136 7.21 3.03 9.68
N LEU A 137 6.14 2.96 8.89
CA LEU A 137 6.16 3.33 7.47
C LEU A 137 6.56 4.78 7.25
N THR A 138 6.04 5.71 8.06
CA THR A 138 6.34 7.14 7.91
C THR A 138 7.83 7.40 8.07
N ASN A 139 8.42 6.88 9.14
CA ASN A 139 9.83 7.03 9.43
C ASN A 139 10.71 6.36 8.35
N TRP A 140 10.34 5.16 7.91
CA TRP A 140 11.07 4.46 6.85
C TRP A 140 11.07 5.24 5.53
N LEU A 141 9.93 5.81 5.13
CA LEU A 141 9.81 6.62 3.92
C LEU A 141 10.59 7.94 4.03
N GLU A 142 10.64 8.58 5.21
CA GLU A 142 11.46 9.77 5.46
C GLU A 142 12.94 9.48 5.21
N VAL A 143 13.46 8.40 5.80
CA VAL A 143 14.85 7.94 5.60
C VAL A 143 15.14 7.60 4.14
N LEU A 144 14.20 6.97 3.45
CA LEU A 144 14.33 6.65 2.01
C LEU A 144 14.45 7.91 1.16
N CYS A 145 13.62 8.92 1.43
CA CYS A 145 13.67 10.21 0.73
C CYS A 145 15.00 10.95 0.94
N GLU A 146 15.57 10.89 2.13
CA GLU A 146 16.87 11.50 2.44
C GLU A 146 18.02 10.82 1.69
N LYS A 147 18.05 9.48 1.69
CA LYS A 147 19.06 8.70 0.97
C LYS A 147 19.02 8.95 -0.54
N THR A 148 17.83 9.11 -1.11
CA THR A 148 17.66 9.38 -2.54
C THR A 148 18.19 10.76 -2.93
N LYS A 149 18.01 11.77 -2.07
CA LYS A 149 18.58 13.12 -2.27
C LYS A 149 20.11 13.11 -2.20
N ALA A 150 20.69 12.39 -1.24
CA ALA A 150 22.13 12.29 -1.08
C ALA A 150 22.81 11.63 -2.29
N LYS A 151 22.20 10.59 -2.88
CA LYS A 151 22.72 9.95 -4.11
C LYS A 151 22.74 10.92 -5.30
N LYS A 152 21.63 11.64 -5.55
CA LYS A 152 21.56 12.62 -6.64
C LYS A 152 22.58 13.75 -6.50
N HIS A 153 22.91 14.15 -5.28
CA HIS A 153 23.93 15.21 -5.05
C HIS A 153 25.35 14.73 -5.33
N ASN A 154 25.62 13.43 -5.16
CA ASN A 154 26.95 12.84 -5.42
C ASN A 154 27.17 12.48 -6.91
N GLU A 155 26.10 12.31 -7.70
CA GLU A 155 26.18 12.01 -9.14
C GLU A 155 26.37 13.29 -10.01
N ILE A 156 26.21 14.47 -9.43
CA ILE A 156 26.34 15.79 -10.11
C ILE A 156 27.72 16.43 -9.86
N LYS A 157 28.59 15.77 -9.09
CA LYS A 157 29.99 16.18 -8.83
C LYS A 157 30.96 15.30 -9.61
#